data_560afacdddbf6129918a340b1e0e51ed
#
_entry.id   560afacdddbf6129918a340b1e0e51ed
#
_cell.length_a   1.000
_cell.length_b   1.000
_cell.length_c   1.000
_cell.angle_alpha   90.00
_cell.angle_beta   90.00
_cell.angle_gamma   90.00
#
_symmetry.space_group_name_H-M   'P 1'
#
loop_
_entity.id
_entity.type
_entity.pdbx_description
1 polymer ?
#
loop_
_entity_poly.entity_id
_entity_poly.type
_entity_poly.pdbx_seq_one_letter_code
_entity_poly.pdbx_strand_id
1 'polypeptide(L)'
;STLMRSSAASDVYKRQLMILLVALMTCIFSTLDNAVTLVHAGGATDIGQWPRILLALSGLAAGFIFDIKNRKYMGIVMYCIMVLSTICVAILKFAGPFMAGLIVFYLSAGFFAVFFTSGFMEISRHMRIPELWAGMGRAVNNIAAAVIANFVLTLLSSDSNLAVIILVLVLFVTVSVVAVIYTFQKKTFMEQLITNAADVVDEKERLRKFSEVFSFTERESEVFNRLVNTEDSIQMIAEKLYVSRRTLERHISAIYEKTGVKSRVGLLNLYNK
;
A
#
# COMPACT_ATOMS: atom_id res chain seq x y z
N SER A 1 -4.99 -8.50 -22.13
CA SER A 1 -5.59 -9.37 -21.07
C SER A 1 -4.55 -9.90 -20.06
N THR A 2 -3.31 -10.15 -20.46
CA THR A 2 -2.22 -10.64 -19.57
C THR A 2 -1.73 -9.56 -18.60
N LEU A 3 -1.61 -8.32 -19.03
CA LEU A 3 -1.21 -7.18 -18.19
C LEU A 3 -2.25 -6.87 -17.09
N MET A 4 -3.54 -6.97 -17.39
CA MET A 4 -4.60 -6.82 -16.37
C MET A 4 -4.59 -7.95 -15.32
N ARG A 5 -4.26 -9.18 -15.71
CA ARG A 5 -4.13 -10.31 -14.77
C ARG A 5 -2.91 -10.17 -13.86
N SER A 6 -1.78 -9.69 -14.37
CA SER A 6 -0.56 -9.49 -13.57
C SER A 6 -0.72 -8.34 -12.56
N SER A 7 -1.39 -7.25 -12.94
CA SER A 7 -1.71 -6.13 -12.04
C SER A 7 -2.67 -6.56 -10.93
N ALA A 8 -3.74 -7.29 -11.25
CA ALA A 8 -4.69 -7.78 -10.27
C ALA A 8 -4.04 -8.77 -9.26
N ALA A 9 -3.16 -9.66 -9.72
CA ALA A 9 -2.44 -10.59 -8.85
C ALA A 9 -1.46 -9.85 -7.92
N SER A 10 -0.75 -8.83 -8.43
CA SER A 10 0.13 -7.96 -7.62
C SER A 10 -0.63 -7.23 -6.52
N ASP A 11 -1.83 -6.73 -6.82
CA ASP A 11 -2.64 -6.00 -5.84
C ASP A 11 -3.22 -6.92 -4.76
N VAL A 12 -3.63 -8.15 -5.11
CA VAL A 12 -4.05 -9.16 -4.14
C VAL A 12 -2.91 -9.51 -3.18
N TYR A 13 -1.70 -9.71 -3.70
CA TYR A 13 -0.54 -10.06 -2.90
C TYR A 13 -0.14 -8.95 -1.91
N LYS A 14 -0.20 -7.67 -2.31
CA LYS A 14 0.06 -6.53 -1.42
C LYS A 14 -0.92 -6.46 -0.25
N ARG A 15 -2.20 -6.76 -0.52
CA ARG A 15 -3.25 -6.80 0.51
C ARG A 15 -2.97 -7.88 1.53
N GLN A 16 -2.65 -9.08 1.06
CA GLN A 16 -2.29 -10.21 1.93
C GLN A 16 -1.07 -9.89 2.78
N LEU A 17 -0.06 -9.26 2.18
CA LEU A 17 1.16 -8.89 2.89
C LEU A 17 0.91 -7.82 3.96
N MET A 18 0.04 -6.84 3.70
CA MET A 18 -0.35 -5.83 4.69
C MET A 18 -1.14 -6.45 5.85
N ILE A 19 -2.07 -7.34 5.56
CA ILE A 19 -2.81 -8.10 6.59
C ILE A 19 -1.84 -8.89 7.45
N LEU A 20 -0.92 -9.63 6.83
CA LEU A 20 0.08 -10.42 7.53
C LEU A 20 0.99 -9.54 8.40
N LEU A 21 1.48 -8.43 7.86
CA LEU A 21 2.33 -7.49 8.58
C LEU A 21 1.62 -6.94 9.82
N VAL A 22 0.40 -6.46 9.69
CA VAL A 22 -0.38 -5.93 10.81
C VAL A 22 -0.67 -7.03 11.84
N ALA A 23 -1.03 -8.23 11.41
CA ALA A 23 -1.28 -9.35 12.32
C ALA A 23 -0.03 -9.72 13.14
N LEU A 24 1.14 -9.82 12.49
CA LEU A 24 2.41 -10.12 13.15
C LEU A 24 2.85 -9.00 14.11
N MET A 25 2.72 -7.74 13.69
CA MET A 25 3.00 -6.61 14.57
C MET A 25 2.06 -6.60 15.77
N THR A 26 0.77 -6.91 15.58
CA THR A 26 -0.20 -7.06 16.66
C THR A 26 0.23 -8.14 17.64
N CYS A 27 0.78 -9.26 17.19
CA CYS A 27 1.27 -10.30 18.09
C CYS A 27 2.39 -9.77 19.03
N ILE A 28 3.31 -8.94 18.50
CA ILE A 28 4.35 -8.30 19.34
C ILE A 28 3.70 -7.33 20.33
N PHE A 29 2.91 -6.37 19.87
CA PHE A 29 2.27 -5.37 20.72
C PHE A 29 1.36 -6.00 21.78
N SER A 30 0.59 -7.04 21.42
CA SER A 30 -0.25 -7.76 22.37
C SER A 30 0.57 -8.53 23.42
N THR A 31 1.73 -9.09 23.05
CA THR A 31 2.63 -9.73 24.02
C THR A 31 3.15 -8.71 25.04
N LEU A 32 3.51 -7.52 24.58
CA LEU A 32 3.97 -6.43 25.46
C LEU A 32 2.83 -5.90 26.35
N ASP A 33 1.64 -5.73 25.79
CA ASP A 33 0.46 -5.27 26.53
C ASP A 33 0.05 -6.26 27.63
N ASN A 34 0.04 -7.56 27.33
CA ASN A 34 -0.23 -8.60 28.33
C ASN A 34 0.83 -8.63 29.43
N ALA A 35 2.12 -8.43 29.12
CA ALA A 35 3.19 -8.33 30.11
C ALA A 35 3.00 -7.13 31.05
N VAL A 36 2.60 -5.97 30.52
CA VAL A 36 2.28 -4.77 31.30
C VAL A 36 1.05 -5.02 32.18
N THR A 37 0.01 -5.62 31.62
CA THR A 37 -1.25 -5.93 32.36
C THR A 37 -1.00 -6.87 33.53
N LEU A 38 -0.16 -7.90 33.37
CA LEU A 38 0.19 -8.82 34.47
C LEU A 38 0.94 -8.13 35.61
N VAL A 39 1.88 -7.21 35.31
CA VAL A 39 2.60 -6.43 36.34
C VAL A 39 1.62 -5.54 37.12
N HIS A 40 0.65 -4.92 36.43
CA HIS A 40 -0.39 -4.12 37.07
C HIS A 40 -1.33 -4.97 37.94
N ALA A 41 -1.80 -6.10 37.42
CA ALA A 41 -2.69 -7.01 38.14
C ALA A 41 -2.01 -7.62 39.39
N GLY A 42 -0.70 -7.78 39.35
CA GLY A 42 0.10 -8.22 40.50
C GLY A 42 0.25 -7.17 41.60
N GLY A 43 -0.31 -5.97 41.48
CA GLY A 43 -0.29 -4.90 42.47
C GLY A 43 1.07 -4.25 42.66
N ALA A 44 2.07 -4.53 41.80
CA ALA A 44 3.42 -4.03 41.92
C ALA A 44 3.55 -2.51 41.68
N THR A 45 2.65 -1.94 40.82
CA THR A 45 2.62 -0.52 40.47
C THR A 45 1.21 -0.09 40.09
N ASP A 46 0.73 1.04 40.62
CA ASP A 46 -0.47 1.72 40.14
C ASP A 46 -0.12 2.56 38.91
N ILE A 47 -0.63 2.14 37.75
CA ILE A 47 -0.33 2.78 36.45
C ILE A 47 -1.21 4.02 36.23
N GLY A 48 -2.36 4.15 36.90
CA GLY A 48 -3.30 5.26 36.72
C GLY A 48 -3.88 5.38 35.31
N GLN A 49 -4.36 6.57 34.95
CA GLN A 49 -5.00 6.84 33.64
C GLN A 49 -4.07 7.53 32.62
N TRP A 50 -2.89 7.98 33.02
CA TRP A 50 -1.97 8.74 32.15
C TRP A 50 -1.47 7.98 30.92
N PRO A 51 -1.35 6.64 30.87
CA PRO A 51 -0.92 5.94 29.66
C PRO A 51 -1.87 6.13 28.48
N ARG A 52 -3.18 6.30 28.74
CA ARG A 52 -4.17 6.59 27.71
C ARG A 52 -3.94 7.94 27.05
N ILE A 53 -3.47 8.93 27.80
CA ILE A 53 -3.10 10.26 27.31
C ILE A 53 -1.90 10.14 26.37
N LEU A 54 -0.89 9.36 26.76
CA LEU A 54 0.29 9.11 25.91
C LEU A 54 -0.11 8.44 24.58
N LEU A 55 -0.99 7.45 24.64
CA LEU A 55 -1.50 6.77 23.44
C LEU A 55 -2.17 7.77 22.51
N ALA A 56 -3.02 8.66 23.04
CA ALA A 56 -3.73 9.66 22.25
C ALA A 56 -2.77 10.69 21.63
N LEU A 57 -1.83 11.22 22.41
CA LEU A 57 -0.84 12.20 21.95
C LEU A 57 0.09 11.60 20.90
N SER A 58 0.56 10.37 21.11
CA SER A 58 1.41 9.67 20.13
C SER A 58 0.65 9.35 18.84
N GLY A 59 -0.64 9.01 18.92
CA GLY A 59 -1.49 8.83 17.75
C GLY A 59 -1.64 10.12 16.94
N LEU A 60 -1.83 11.27 17.58
CA LEU A 60 -1.86 12.57 16.90
C LEU A 60 -0.50 12.88 16.24
N ALA A 61 0.60 12.69 16.97
CA ALA A 61 1.95 12.89 16.43
C ALA A 61 2.22 11.95 15.22
N ALA A 62 1.79 10.69 15.32
CA ALA A 62 1.90 9.74 14.22
C ALA A 62 1.13 10.18 12.98
N GLY A 63 -0.08 10.73 13.14
CA GLY A 63 -0.86 11.28 12.04
C GLY A 63 -0.09 12.36 11.28
N PHE A 64 0.48 13.33 11.99
CA PHE A 64 1.31 14.37 11.39
C PHE A 64 2.57 13.83 10.72
N ILE A 65 3.30 12.94 11.38
CA ILE A 65 4.56 12.39 10.85
C ILE A 65 4.31 11.51 9.63
N PHE A 66 3.25 10.69 9.64
CA PHE A 66 2.93 9.81 8.52
C PHE A 66 2.45 10.58 7.28
N ASP A 67 1.82 11.73 7.45
CA ASP A 67 1.39 12.57 6.33
C ASP A 67 2.55 13.33 5.64
N ILE A 68 3.74 13.39 6.27
CA ILE A 68 4.93 13.98 5.67
C ILE A 68 5.26 13.25 4.35
N LYS A 69 5.46 14.05 3.29
CA LYS A 69 5.75 13.56 1.93
C LYS A 69 4.77 12.46 1.44
N ASN A 70 3.49 12.69 1.71
CA ASN A 70 2.42 11.85 1.19
C ASN A 70 2.56 10.37 1.59
N ARG A 71 2.87 10.13 2.86
CA ARG A 71 2.97 8.79 3.49
C ARG A 71 4.09 7.89 2.97
N LYS A 72 5.03 8.46 2.22
CA LYS A 72 6.13 7.69 1.62
C LYS A 72 6.96 6.92 2.67
N TYR A 73 7.14 7.52 3.83
CA TYR A 73 8.01 6.99 4.90
C TYR A 73 7.26 6.27 6.02
N MET A 74 5.93 6.18 5.95
CA MET A 74 5.10 5.60 7.02
C MET A 74 5.56 4.20 7.45
N GLY A 75 5.85 3.31 6.49
CA GLY A 75 6.31 1.95 6.79
C GLY A 75 7.66 1.89 7.48
N ILE A 76 8.61 2.72 7.05
CA ILE A 76 9.96 2.78 7.63
C ILE A 76 9.90 3.34 9.05
N VAL A 77 9.17 4.43 9.26
CA VAL A 77 8.99 5.05 10.58
C VAL A 77 8.35 4.04 11.54
N MET A 78 7.29 3.35 11.10
CA MET A 78 6.64 2.35 11.94
C MET A 78 7.56 1.18 12.28
N TYR A 79 8.37 0.71 11.32
CA TYR A 79 9.36 -0.33 11.58
C TYR A 79 10.40 0.13 12.62
N CYS A 80 10.95 1.32 12.51
CA CYS A 80 11.90 1.87 13.48
C CYS A 80 11.29 1.98 14.89
N ILE A 81 10.03 2.39 14.98
CA ILE A 81 9.32 2.50 16.27
C ILE A 81 9.08 1.13 16.88
N MET A 82 8.73 0.14 16.07
CA MET A 82 8.56 -1.24 16.53
C MET A 82 9.88 -1.82 17.04
N VAL A 83 10.97 -1.62 16.34
CA VAL A 83 12.33 -2.03 16.78
C VAL A 83 12.68 -1.40 18.10
N LEU A 84 12.51 -0.07 18.22
CA LEU A 84 12.80 0.68 19.45
C LEU A 84 11.95 0.18 20.61
N SER A 85 10.65 -0.01 20.41
CA SER A 85 9.74 -0.53 21.44
C SER A 85 10.15 -1.93 21.91
N THR A 86 10.48 -2.82 20.98
CA THR A 86 10.88 -4.19 21.32
C THR A 86 12.19 -4.21 22.12
N ILE A 87 13.18 -3.41 21.73
CA ILE A 87 14.45 -3.30 22.43
C ILE A 87 14.25 -2.72 23.83
N CYS A 88 13.47 -1.64 23.96
CA CYS A 88 13.20 -1.01 25.26
C CYS A 88 12.52 -1.98 26.22
N VAL A 89 11.51 -2.72 25.76
CA VAL A 89 10.83 -3.70 26.62
C VAL A 89 11.74 -4.86 27.00
N ALA A 90 12.59 -5.33 26.08
CA ALA A 90 13.60 -6.35 26.39
C ALA A 90 14.58 -5.88 27.48
N ILE A 91 15.12 -4.65 27.35
CA ILE A 91 16.02 -4.06 28.34
C ILE A 91 15.34 -3.93 29.72
N LEU A 92 14.08 -3.48 29.73
CA LEU A 92 13.33 -3.26 30.97
C LEU A 92 13.02 -4.54 31.72
N LYS A 93 12.83 -5.65 31.00
CA LYS A 93 12.66 -6.96 31.65
C LYS A 93 13.93 -7.41 32.39
N PHE A 94 15.13 -6.93 31.98
CA PHE A 94 16.41 -7.36 32.55
C PHE A 94 17.00 -6.40 33.58
N ALA A 95 16.83 -5.08 33.48
CA ALA A 95 17.54 -4.14 34.35
C ALA A 95 17.01 -2.70 34.40
N GLY A 96 15.92 -2.37 33.75
CA GLY A 96 15.48 -0.97 33.61
C GLY A 96 14.29 -0.56 34.47
N PRO A 97 14.03 0.74 34.62
CA PRO A 97 12.86 1.25 35.32
C PRO A 97 11.59 0.94 34.53
N PHE A 98 10.66 0.21 35.11
CA PHE A 98 9.40 -0.21 34.53
C PHE A 98 8.62 0.93 33.87
N MET A 99 8.59 2.11 34.50
CA MET A 99 7.86 3.28 33.95
C MET A 99 8.40 3.77 32.61
N ALA A 100 9.72 3.71 32.39
CA ALA A 100 10.28 4.12 31.09
C ALA A 100 9.83 3.20 29.93
N GLY A 101 9.79 1.88 30.18
CA GLY A 101 9.26 0.93 29.19
C GLY A 101 7.80 1.12 28.90
N LEU A 102 7.03 1.42 29.92
CA LEU A 102 5.61 1.72 29.79
C LEU A 102 5.38 2.94 28.88
N ILE A 103 6.15 4.02 29.10
CA ILE A 103 6.09 5.22 28.25
C ILE A 103 6.41 4.88 26.80
N VAL A 104 7.52 4.18 26.54
CA VAL A 104 7.92 3.80 25.18
C VAL A 104 6.88 2.89 24.54
N PHE A 105 6.32 1.95 25.28
CA PHE A 105 5.27 1.06 24.80
C PHE A 105 4.03 1.84 24.35
N TYR A 106 3.45 2.71 25.18
CA TYR A 106 2.24 3.46 24.84
C TYR A 106 2.46 4.47 23.71
N LEU A 107 3.63 5.11 23.65
CA LEU A 107 4.00 5.95 22.53
C LEU A 107 4.05 5.13 21.23
N SER A 108 4.67 3.97 21.25
CA SER A 108 4.75 3.06 20.09
C SER A 108 3.39 2.52 19.66
N ALA A 109 2.53 2.18 20.62
CA ALA A 109 1.19 1.66 20.38
C ALA A 109 0.29 2.71 19.67
N GLY A 110 0.42 4.00 19.99
CA GLY A 110 -0.27 5.07 19.28
C GLY A 110 0.14 5.17 17.80
N PHE A 111 1.44 5.10 17.52
CA PHE A 111 1.95 5.02 16.14
C PHE A 111 1.43 3.78 15.40
N PHE A 112 1.42 2.64 16.07
CA PHE A 112 0.91 1.40 15.47
C PHE A 112 -0.59 1.49 15.15
N ALA A 113 -1.40 2.07 16.04
CA ALA A 113 -2.83 2.26 15.80
C ALA A 113 -3.11 3.12 14.56
N VAL A 114 -2.36 4.20 14.37
CA VAL A 114 -2.47 5.07 13.19
C VAL A 114 -1.92 4.37 11.95
N PHE A 115 -0.83 3.61 12.06
CA PHE A 115 -0.24 2.87 10.95
C PHE A 115 -1.22 1.91 10.30
N PHE A 116 -1.81 1.00 11.08
CA PHE A 116 -2.74 0.01 10.49
C PHE A 116 -4.03 0.66 9.99
N THR A 117 -4.56 1.67 10.70
CA THR A 117 -5.76 2.38 10.26
C THR A 117 -5.51 3.11 8.94
N SER A 118 -4.45 3.91 8.86
CA SER A 118 -4.11 4.68 7.66
C SER A 118 -3.73 3.78 6.47
N GLY A 119 -3.00 2.69 6.73
CA GLY A 119 -2.61 1.73 5.70
C GLY A 119 -3.82 1.05 5.05
N PHE A 120 -4.78 0.60 5.84
CA PHE A 120 -6.00 -0.01 5.29
C PHE A 120 -6.94 1.01 4.64
N MET A 121 -6.99 2.25 5.13
CA MET A 121 -7.70 3.33 4.45
C MET A 121 -7.09 3.66 3.08
N GLU A 122 -5.76 3.62 2.94
CA GLU A 122 -5.09 3.81 1.64
C GLU A 122 -5.46 2.69 0.66
N ILE A 123 -5.44 1.44 1.12
CA ILE A 123 -5.82 0.28 0.33
C ILE A 123 -7.30 0.32 -0.07
N SER A 124 -8.18 0.76 0.83
CA SER A 124 -9.65 0.76 0.64
C SER A 124 -10.09 1.56 -0.58
N ARG A 125 -9.38 2.63 -0.94
CA ARG A 125 -9.70 3.49 -2.10
C ARG A 125 -9.72 2.74 -3.44
N HIS A 126 -9.02 1.60 -3.52
CA HIS A 126 -8.90 0.80 -4.73
C HIS A 126 -9.73 -0.50 -4.64
N MET A 127 -10.65 -0.59 -3.68
CA MET A 127 -11.43 -1.79 -3.42
C MET A 127 -12.86 -1.68 -3.92
N ARG A 128 -13.45 -2.86 -4.20
CA ARG A 128 -14.85 -2.97 -4.62
C ARG A 128 -15.82 -2.55 -3.50
N ILE A 129 -15.44 -2.73 -2.24
CA ILE A 129 -16.21 -2.35 -1.05
C ILE A 129 -15.28 -1.56 -0.12
N PRO A 130 -15.10 -0.24 -0.35
CA PRO A 130 -14.14 0.59 0.39
C PRO A 130 -14.39 0.61 1.90
N GLU A 131 -15.66 0.64 2.32
CA GLU A 131 -16.07 0.75 3.72
C GLU A 131 -15.60 -0.47 4.54
N LEU A 132 -15.73 -1.67 3.97
CA LEU A 132 -15.27 -2.91 4.60
C LEU A 132 -13.75 -2.89 4.79
N TRP A 133 -13.01 -2.47 3.77
CA TRP A 133 -11.56 -2.45 3.82
C TRP A 133 -11.00 -1.35 4.73
N ALA A 134 -11.68 -0.22 4.84
CA ALA A 134 -11.30 0.83 5.79
C ALA A 134 -11.33 0.34 7.25
N GLY A 135 -12.31 -0.51 7.59
CA GLY A 135 -12.43 -1.14 8.92
C GLY A 135 -11.54 -2.35 9.15
N MET A 136 -10.98 -2.95 8.08
CA MET A 136 -10.26 -4.22 8.15
C MET A 136 -9.02 -4.16 9.06
N GLY A 137 -8.32 -3.03 9.11
CA GLY A 137 -7.15 -2.87 9.97
C GLY A 137 -7.46 -3.11 11.45
N ARG A 138 -8.57 -2.57 11.92
CA ARG A 138 -9.04 -2.79 13.30
C ARG A 138 -9.49 -4.25 13.52
N ALA A 139 -10.17 -4.84 12.56
CA ALA A 139 -10.60 -6.24 12.65
C ALA A 139 -9.40 -7.19 12.71
N VAL A 140 -8.41 -7.03 11.85
CA VAL A 140 -7.16 -7.82 11.84
C VAL A 140 -6.43 -7.68 13.17
N ASN A 141 -6.27 -6.43 13.67
CA ASN A 141 -5.65 -6.18 14.96
C ASN A 141 -6.37 -6.92 16.09
N ASN A 142 -7.68 -6.79 16.20
CA ASN A 142 -8.44 -7.39 17.29
C ASN A 142 -8.45 -8.92 17.22
N ILE A 143 -8.58 -9.50 16.02
CA ILE A 143 -8.55 -10.96 15.83
C ILE A 143 -7.16 -11.50 16.19
N ALA A 144 -6.09 -10.90 15.68
CA ALA A 144 -4.72 -11.32 15.97
C ALA A 144 -4.41 -11.21 17.47
N ALA A 145 -4.81 -10.12 18.13
CA ALA A 145 -4.67 -9.94 19.57
C ALA A 145 -5.41 -11.02 20.36
N ALA A 146 -6.66 -11.33 20.00
CA ALA A 146 -7.44 -12.36 20.66
C ALA A 146 -6.85 -13.77 20.49
N VAL A 147 -6.35 -14.10 19.32
CA VAL A 147 -5.71 -15.40 19.05
C VAL A 147 -4.44 -15.58 19.87
N ILE A 148 -3.60 -14.54 19.95
CA ILE A 148 -2.30 -14.63 20.64
C ILE A 148 -2.42 -14.49 22.16
N ALA A 149 -3.47 -13.81 22.67
CA ALA A 149 -3.60 -13.48 24.09
C ALA A 149 -3.52 -14.70 25.02
N ASN A 150 -4.32 -15.75 24.74
CA ASN A 150 -4.34 -16.96 25.56
C ASN A 150 -2.99 -17.67 25.57
N PHE A 151 -2.33 -17.77 24.42
CA PHE A 151 -1.00 -18.39 24.31
C PHE A 151 0.05 -17.59 25.08
N VAL A 152 0.05 -16.28 24.95
CA VAL A 152 0.99 -15.38 25.61
C VAL A 152 0.76 -15.37 27.12
N LEU A 153 -0.49 -15.30 27.59
CA LEU A 153 -0.78 -15.33 29.02
C LEU A 153 -0.32 -16.64 29.67
N THR A 154 -0.54 -17.78 29.03
CA THR A 154 -0.03 -19.08 29.50
C THR A 154 1.49 -19.09 29.55
N LEU A 155 2.15 -18.51 28.55
CA LEU A 155 3.62 -18.43 28.51
C LEU A 155 4.19 -17.47 29.55
N LEU A 156 3.55 -16.31 29.76
CA LEU A 156 3.95 -15.31 30.75
C LEU A 156 3.72 -15.78 32.21
N SER A 157 2.71 -16.62 32.46
CA SER A 157 2.44 -17.21 33.77
C SER A 157 3.34 -18.40 34.08
N SER A 158 4.04 -18.96 33.08
CA SER A 158 5.10 -19.95 33.32
C SER A 158 6.40 -19.25 33.74
N ASP A 159 7.16 -19.86 34.65
CA ASP A 159 8.44 -19.31 35.14
C ASP A 159 9.55 -19.27 34.06
N SER A 160 9.22 -19.56 32.81
CA SER A 160 10.17 -19.64 31.71
C SER A 160 10.36 -18.29 30.99
N ASN A 161 11.14 -17.40 31.60
CA ASN A 161 11.56 -16.14 30.96
C ASN A 161 12.24 -16.37 29.59
N LEU A 162 12.95 -17.49 29.42
CA LEU A 162 13.59 -17.86 28.17
C LEU A 162 12.61 -18.05 27.01
N ALA A 163 11.47 -18.72 27.29
CA ALA A 163 10.47 -18.99 26.27
C ALA A 163 9.81 -17.69 25.75
N VAL A 164 9.55 -16.73 26.63
CA VAL A 164 9.02 -15.41 26.24
C VAL A 164 10.01 -14.64 25.35
N ILE A 165 11.31 -14.68 25.70
CA ILE A 165 12.36 -14.02 24.94
C ILE A 165 12.47 -14.63 23.54
N ILE A 166 12.49 -15.97 23.45
CA ILE A 166 12.54 -16.68 22.16
C ILE A 166 11.30 -16.31 21.32
N LEU A 167 10.09 -16.31 21.89
CA LEU A 167 8.88 -15.92 21.17
C LEU A 167 8.99 -14.50 20.60
N VAL A 168 9.40 -13.53 21.41
CA VAL A 168 9.54 -12.13 20.98
C VAL A 168 10.60 -12.00 19.88
N LEU A 169 11.73 -12.69 20.00
CA LEU A 169 12.79 -12.69 18.98
C LEU A 169 12.31 -13.32 17.65
N VAL A 170 11.62 -14.45 17.71
CA VAL A 170 11.07 -15.09 16.52
C VAL A 170 10.04 -14.18 15.83
N LEU A 171 9.12 -13.60 16.59
CA LEU A 171 8.15 -12.64 16.05
C LEU A 171 8.86 -11.42 15.44
N PHE A 172 9.87 -10.89 16.13
CA PHE A 172 10.64 -9.74 15.65
C PHE A 172 11.33 -10.02 14.32
N VAL A 173 12.02 -11.17 14.20
CA VAL A 173 12.67 -11.58 12.95
C VAL A 173 11.65 -11.76 11.83
N THR A 174 10.52 -12.42 12.12
CA THR A 174 9.46 -12.66 11.15
C THR A 174 8.84 -11.34 10.65
N VAL A 175 8.54 -10.42 11.56
CA VAL A 175 8.03 -9.08 11.21
C VAL A 175 9.04 -8.32 10.37
N SER A 176 10.33 -8.40 10.72
CA SER A 176 11.40 -7.72 9.98
C SER A 176 11.48 -8.22 8.54
N VAL A 177 11.42 -9.54 8.33
CA VAL A 177 11.42 -10.14 6.99
C VAL A 177 10.20 -9.68 6.20
N VAL A 178 9.00 -9.75 6.79
CA VAL A 178 7.75 -9.33 6.13
C VAL A 178 7.75 -7.84 5.82
N ALA A 179 8.25 -6.99 6.73
CA ALA A 179 8.36 -5.55 6.52
C ALA A 179 9.32 -5.20 5.37
N VAL A 180 10.45 -5.90 5.28
CA VAL A 180 11.40 -5.75 4.17
C VAL A 180 10.73 -6.13 2.85
N ILE A 181 10.08 -7.29 2.78
CA ILE A 181 9.37 -7.73 1.57
C ILE A 181 8.28 -6.70 1.18
N TYR A 182 7.50 -6.21 2.14
CA TYR A 182 6.46 -5.20 1.92
C TYR A 182 7.05 -3.90 1.36
N THR A 183 8.16 -3.44 1.90
CA THR A 183 8.83 -2.20 1.47
C THR A 183 9.39 -2.33 0.05
N PHE A 184 10.04 -3.46 -0.26
CA PHE A 184 10.55 -3.72 -1.62
C PHE A 184 9.42 -3.78 -2.64
N GLN A 185 8.32 -4.43 -2.35
CA GLN A 185 7.18 -4.51 -3.24
C GLN A 185 6.51 -3.14 -3.48
N LYS A 186 6.38 -2.33 -2.43
CA LYS A 186 5.86 -0.98 -2.55
C LYS A 186 6.77 -0.12 -3.46
N LYS A 187 8.09 -0.24 -3.34
CA LYS A 187 9.06 0.47 -4.17
C LYS A 187 8.95 0.06 -5.65
N THR A 188 9.00 -1.24 -5.94
CA THR A 188 8.89 -1.76 -7.30
C THR A 188 7.59 -1.33 -7.99
N PHE A 189 6.48 -1.33 -7.26
CA PHE A 189 5.21 -0.87 -7.79
C PHE A 189 5.18 0.63 -8.09
N MET A 190 5.75 1.46 -7.23
CA MET A 190 5.85 2.89 -7.47
C MET A 190 6.73 3.20 -8.69
N GLU A 191 7.84 2.47 -8.86
CA GLU A 191 8.69 2.57 -10.04
C GLU A 191 7.93 2.18 -11.33
N GLN A 192 7.18 1.08 -11.30
CA GLN A 192 6.33 0.67 -12.43
C GLN A 192 5.25 1.70 -12.77
N LEU A 193 4.60 2.30 -11.76
CA LEU A 193 3.60 3.35 -11.99
C LEU A 193 4.23 4.59 -12.62
N ILE A 194 5.41 5.00 -12.17
CA ILE A 194 6.14 6.14 -12.74
C ILE A 194 6.54 5.86 -14.18
N THR A 195 7.08 4.67 -14.46
CA THR A 195 7.44 4.25 -15.82
C THR A 195 6.22 4.22 -16.74
N ASN A 196 5.14 3.56 -16.32
CA ASN A 196 3.91 3.52 -17.10
C ASN A 196 3.30 4.91 -17.34
N ALA A 197 3.37 5.80 -16.34
CA ALA A 197 2.90 7.17 -16.50
C ALA A 197 3.78 7.97 -17.48
N ALA A 198 5.09 7.77 -17.43
CA ALA A 198 6.02 8.37 -18.38
C ALA A 198 5.78 7.87 -19.80
N ASP A 199 5.57 6.57 -19.99
CA ASP A 199 5.27 5.96 -21.30
C ASP A 199 3.96 6.52 -21.89
N VAL A 200 2.92 6.69 -21.06
CA VAL A 200 1.64 7.27 -21.50
C VAL A 200 1.80 8.75 -21.89
N VAL A 201 2.62 9.51 -21.17
CA VAL A 201 2.91 10.92 -21.51
C VAL A 201 3.68 11.00 -22.80
N ASP A 202 4.72 10.17 -22.98
CA ASP A 202 5.52 10.13 -24.20
C ASP A 202 4.68 9.71 -25.41
N GLU A 203 3.80 8.72 -25.27
CA GLU A 203 2.89 8.29 -26.34
C GLU A 203 1.93 9.41 -26.74
N LYS A 204 1.32 10.12 -25.78
CA LYS A 204 0.47 11.28 -26.09
C LYS A 204 1.23 12.39 -26.82
N GLU A 205 2.44 12.66 -26.40
CA GLU A 205 3.30 13.67 -27.03
C GLU A 205 3.70 13.24 -28.46
N ARG A 206 4.00 11.96 -28.68
CA ARG A 206 4.27 11.41 -30.01
C ARG A 206 3.05 11.52 -30.93
N LEU A 207 1.85 11.17 -30.44
CA LEU A 207 0.61 11.31 -31.18
C LEU A 207 0.33 12.77 -31.56
N ARG A 208 0.57 13.71 -30.63
CA ARG A 208 0.42 15.14 -30.86
C ARG A 208 1.38 15.63 -31.95
N LYS A 209 2.67 15.32 -31.83
CA LYS A 209 3.70 15.70 -32.80
C LYS A 209 3.40 15.15 -34.18
N PHE A 210 2.99 13.88 -34.27
CA PHE A 210 2.62 13.27 -35.55
C PHE A 210 1.43 13.99 -36.18
N SER A 211 0.41 14.30 -35.39
CA SER A 211 -0.76 15.05 -35.85
C SER A 211 -0.42 16.46 -36.33
N GLU A 212 0.54 17.14 -35.69
CA GLU A 212 1.03 18.46 -36.09
C GLU A 212 1.80 18.38 -37.39
N VAL A 213 2.74 17.43 -37.54
CA VAL A 213 3.55 17.24 -38.75
C VAL A 213 2.68 17.04 -40.00
N PHE A 214 1.60 16.24 -39.87
CA PHE A 214 0.70 15.98 -40.98
C PHE A 214 -0.51 16.91 -41.03
N SER A 215 -0.55 17.95 -40.19
CA SER A 215 -1.62 18.95 -40.13
C SER A 215 -3.02 18.30 -40.00
N PHE A 216 -3.15 17.35 -39.06
CA PHE A 216 -4.46 16.72 -38.81
C PHE A 216 -5.38 17.73 -38.11
N THR A 217 -6.64 17.70 -38.50
CA THR A 217 -7.71 18.35 -37.74
C THR A 217 -7.94 17.63 -36.42
N GLU A 218 -8.63 18.27 -35.48
CA GLU A 218 -8.96 17.66 -34.17
C GLU A 218 -9.66 16.30 -34.34
N ARG A 219 -10.61 16.21 -35.26
CA ARG A 219 -11.33 14.95 -35.57
C ARG A 219 -10.45 13.90 -36.25
N GLU A 220 -9.58 14.31 -37.13
CA GLU A 220 -8.61 13.39 -37.75
C GLU A 220 -7.62 12.86 -36.72
N SER A 221 -7.15 13.70 -35.78
CA SER A 221 -6.28 13.28 -34.68
C SER A 221 -6.97 12.27 -33.76
N GLU A 222 -8.27 12.45 -33.47
CA GLU A 222 -9.06 11.51 -32.67
C GLU A 222 -9.21 10.16 -33.38
N VAL A 223 -9.53 10.19 -34.67
CA VAL A 223 -9.62 8.98 -35.53
C VAL A 223 -8.27 8.30 -35.64
N PHE A 224 -7.19 9.05 -35.87
CA PHE A 224 -5.83 8.55 -35.95
C PHE A 224 -5.42 7.82 -34.66
N ASN A 225 -5.67 8.43 -33.49
CA ASN A 225 -5.39 7.82 -32.21
C ASN A 225 -6.09 6.45 -32.04
N ARG A 226 -7.35 6.34 -32.46
CA ARG A 226 -8.08 5.06 -32.44
C ARG A 226 -7.51 4.05 -33.43
N LEU A 227 -7.14 4.47 -34.62
CA LEU A 227 -6.56 3.57 -35.62
C LEU A 227 -5.22 2.98 -35.19
N VAL A 228 -4.39 3.75 -34.48
CA VAL A 228 -3.05 3.34 -34.07
C VAL A 228 -3.09 2.51 -32.80
N ASN A 229 -3.93 2.89 -31.82
CA ASN A 229 -3.88 2.32 -30.47
C ASN A 229 -4.90 1.21 -30.20
N THR A 230 -5.76 0.85 -31.16
CA THR A 230 -6.73 -0.22 -30.97
C THR A 230 -6.74 -1.16 -32.18
N GLU A 231 -7.15 -2.40 -31.96
CA GLU A 231 -7.43 -3.36 -33.04
C GLU A 231 -8.92 -3.36 -33.45
N ASP A 232 -9.64 -2.33 -33.04
CA ASP A 232 -11.08 -2.21 -33.35
C ASP A 232 -11.33 -2.17 -34.83
N SER A 233 -12.44 -2.78 -35.25
CA SER A 233 -12.95 -2.65 -36.64
C SER A 233 -13.43 -1.23 -36.90
N ILE A 234 -13.48 -0.84 -38.20
CA ILE A 234 -13.98 0.49 -38.60
C ILE A 234 -15.38 0.74 -38.02
N GLN A 235 -16.23 -0.28 -37.99
CA GLN A 235 -17.57 -0.17 -37.42
C GLN A 235 -17.52 0.15 -35.91
N MET A 236 -16.72 -0.56 -35.16
CA MET A 236 -16.55 -0.31 -33.72
C MET A 236 -15.97 1.07 -33.41
N ILE A 237 -15.02 1.53 -34.22
CA ILE A 237 -14.45 2.88 -34.06
C ILE A 237 -15.52 3.93 -34.31
N ALA A 238 -16.34 3.76 -35.36
CA ALA A 238 -17.45 4.67 -35.69
C ALA A 238 -18.46 4.79 -34.53
N GLU A 239 -18.84 3.65 -33.96
CA GLU A 239 -19.74 3.60 -32.79
C GLU A 239 -19.12 4.30 -31.56
N LYS A 240 -17.85 4.05 -31.27
CA LYS A 240 -17.15 4.68 -30.14
C LYS A 240 -16.95 6.19 -30.30
N LEU A 241 -16.87 6.68 -31.54
CA LEU A 241 -16.73 8.11 -31.86
C LEU A 241 -18.08 8.80 -32.15
N TYR A 242 -19.17 8.06 -32.01
CA TYR A 242 -20.53 8.55 -32.27
C TYR A 242 -20.71 9.17 -33.69
N VAL A 243 -20.06 8.57 -34.68
CA VAL A 243 -20.17 9.00 -36.10
C VAL A 243 -20.68 7.87 -37.00
N SER A 244 -21.20 8.23 -38.15
CA SER A 244 -21.56 7.21 -39.16
C SER A 244 -20.30 6.56 -39.74
N ARG A 245 -20.38 5.28 -40.11
CA ARG A 245 -19.29 4.57 -40.79
C ARG A 245 -18.77 5.35 -42.01
N ARG A 246 -19.64 5.92 -42.80
CA ARG A 246 -19.28 6.73 -43.98
C ARG A 246 -18.50 8.00 -43.62
N THR A 247 -18.86 8.64 -42.53
CA THR A 247 -18.13 9.79 -42.01
C THR A 247 -16.71 9.41 -41.52
N LEU A 248 -16.61 8.27 -40.80
CA LEU A 248 -15.34 7.74 -40.37
C LEU A 248 -14.43 7.38 -41.55
N GLU A 249 -14.95 6.68 -42.57
CA GLU A 249 -14.21 6.31 -43.77
C GLU A 249 -13.67 7.55 -44.50
N ARG A 250 -14.42 8.67 -44.52
CA ARG A 250 -13.96 9.94 -45.07
C ARG A 250 -12.76 10.51 -44.28
N HIS A 251 -12.80 10.48 -42.94
CA HIS A 251 -11.66 10.92 -42.12
C HIS A 251 -10.47 10.02 -42.33
N ILE A 252 -10.63 8.71 -42.41
CA ILE A 252 -9.55 7.75 -42.68
C ILE A 252 -8.91 8.05 -44.05
N SER A 253 -9.71 8.30 -45.08
CA SER A 253 -9.19 8.66 -46.42
C SER A 253 -8.38 9.96 -46.39
N ALA A 254 -8.85 10.98 -45.66
CA ALA A 254 -8.11 12.24 -45.50
C ALA A 254 -6.79 12.03 -44.77
N ILE A 255 -6.75 11.20 -43.70
CA ILE A 255 -5.53 10.84 -43.02
C ILE A 255 -4.53 10.13 -43.95
N TYR A 256 -5.02 9.16 -44.74
CA TYR A 256 -4.18 8.44 -45.71
C TYR A 256 -3.62 9.35 -46.79
N GLU A 257 -4.41 10.29 -47.28
CA GLU A 257 -3.99 11.29 -48.26
C GLU A 257 -2.89 12.20 -47.70
N LYS A 258 -3.10 12.72 -46.48
CA LYS A 258 -2.12 13.59 -45.82
C LYS A 258 -0.82 12.87 -45.49
N THR A 259 -0.86 11.60 -45.16
CA THR A 259 0.33 10.80 -44.77
C THR A 259 0.96 10.06 -45.93
N GLY A 260 0.32 10.02 -47.11
CA GLY A 260 0.80 9.29 -48.27
C GLY A 260 0.70 7.75 -48.16
N VAL A 261 0.00 7.24 -47.18
CA VAL A 261 -0.16 5.79 -46.99
C VAL A 261 -1.48 5.29 -47.58
N LYS A 262 -1.57 3.98 -47.85
CA LYS A 262 -2.76 3.37 -48.48
C LYS A 262 -3.52 2.40 -47.56
N SER A 263 -3.04 2.17 -46.36
CA SER A 263 -3.64 1.20 -45.44
C SER A 263 -3.32 1.51 -43.97
N ARG A 264 -4.11 0.92 -43.06
CA ARG A 264 -3.91 1.00 -41.63
C ARG A 264 -2.54 0.47 -41.23
N VAL A 265 -2.07 -0.61 -41.82
CA VAL A 265 -0.73 -1.17 -41.59
C VAL A 265 0.37 -0.20 -42.05
N GLY A 266 0.18 0.44 -43.23
CA GLY A 266 1.10 1.48 -43.68
C GLY A 266 1.17 2.68 -42.73
N LEU A 267 0.03 3.10 -42.17
CA LEU A 267 -0.06 4.17 -41.19
C LEU A 267 0.67 3.82 -39.88
N LEU A 268 0.45 2.60 -39.37
CA LEU A 268 1.17 2.08 -38.20
C LEU A 268 2.67 2.02 -38.41
N ASN A 269 3.13 1.54 -39.57
CA ASN A 269 4.54 1.48 -39.89
C ASN A 269 5.18 2.89 -40.00
N LEU A 270 4.44 3.86 -40.50
CA LEU A 270 4.90 5.24 -40.58
C LEU A 270 5.00 5.89 -39.18
N TYR A 271 4.04 5.61 -38.31
CA TYR A 271 4.00 6.12 -36.95
C TYR A 271 5.09 5.52 -36.04
N ASN A 272 5.49 4.28 -36.30
CA ASN A 272 6.50 3.56 -35.52
C ASN A 272 7.95 3.75 -36.02
N LYS A 273 8.14 4.52 -37.11
CA LYS A 273 9.45 4.94 -37.59
C LYS A 273 9.95 6.17 -36.84
#